data_56e180bbc355422e537918e81bb29bbb
#
_entry.id   56e180bbc355422e537918e81bb29bbb
#
_cell.length_a   1.000
_cell.length_b   1.000
_cell.length_c   1.000
_cell.angle_alpha   90.00
_cell.angle_beta   90.00
_cell.angle_gamma   90.00
#
_symmetry.space_group_name_H-M   'P 1'
#
loop_
_entity.id
_entity.type
_entity.pdbx_description
1 polymer ?
#
loop_
_entity_poly.entity_id
_entity_poly.type
_entity_poly.pdbx_seq_one_letter_code
_entity_poly.pdbx_strand_id
1 'polypeptide(L)'
;MVYMAEKICIDTDIIIAILKKDPQALQFIKRMTEKELYITTITVFELLLRSTHLDIVKEVLETLNILPFDTSASVKASEIYKELKEKGNLIDMRDIFIAATAITNHCTLATNNIKDFVRIKEVKVWKE
;
A
#
# COMPACT_ATOMS: atom_id res chain seq x y z
N MET A 1 -21.50 21.18 0.23
CA MET A 1 -20.72 19.99 0.66
C MET A 1 -19.76 19.60 -0.43
N VAL A 2 -18.50 19.49 -0.11
CA VAL A 2 -17.49 19.06 -1.08
C VAL A 2 -17.36 17.54 -0.99
N TYR A 3 -17.54 16.87 -2.13
CA TYR A 3 -17.31 15.43 -2.20
C TYR A 3 -15.79 15.17 -2.25
N MET A 4 -15.33 14.31 -1.35
CA MET A 4 -13.94 13.89 -1.34
C MET A 4 -13.87 12.39 -1.56
N ALA A 5 -13.17 11.99 -2.62
CA ALA A 5 -12.97 10.58 -2.92
C ALA A 5 -12.13 9.92 -1.82
N GLU A 6 -12.47 8.70 -1.48
CA GLU A 6 -11.68 7.90 -0.55
C GLU A 6 -10.31 7.58 -1.17
N LYS A 7 -9.27 7.75 -0.38
CA LYS A 7 -7.89 7.46 -0.80
C LYS A 7 -7.53 6.03 -0.47
N ILE A 8 -7.17 5.27 -1.46
CA ILE A 8 -6.76 3.87 -1.32
C ILE A 8 -5.29 3.73 -1.68
N CYS A 9 -4.48 3.26 -0.74
CA CYS A 9 -3.10 2.88 -0.99
C CYS A 9 -3.07 1.38 -1.28
N ILE A 10 -2.56 1.00 -2.44
CA ILE A 10 -2.58 -0.39 -2.89
C ILE A 10 -1.23 -1.03 -2.57
N ASP A 11 -1.26 -2.14 -1.80
CA ASP A 11 -0.06 -2.89 -1.45
C ASP A 11 0.52 -3.59 -2.68
N THR A 12 1.81 -3.87 -2.63
CA THR A 12 2.58 -4.48 -3.72
C THR A 12 1.97 -5.79 -4.20
N ASP A 13 1.49 -6.64 -3.29
CA ASP A 13 0.94 -7.95 -3.65
C ASP A 13 -0.28 -7.84 -4.58
N ILE A 14 -1.12 -6.83 -4.38
CA ILE A 14 -2.27 -6.61 -5.25
C ILE A 14 -1.81 -6.08 -6.62
N ILE A 15 -0.84 -5.19 -6.66
CA ILE A 15 -0.31 -4.70 -7.94
C ILE A 15 0.29 -5.86 -8.74
N ILE A 16 1.05 -6.72 -8.09
CA ILE A 16 1.62 -7.90 -8.74
C ILE A 16 0.52 -8.81 -9.29
N ALA A 17 -0.55 -9.03 -8.51
CA ALA A 17 -1.68 -9.83 -8.95
C ALA A 17 -2.37 -9.21 -10.18
N ILE A 18 -2.48 -7.88 -10.22
CA ILE A 18 -3.02 -7.18 -11.40
C ILE A 18 -2.13 -7.41 -12.61
N LEU A 19 -0.81 -7.32 -12.45
CA LEU A 19 0.14 -7.56 -13.53
C LEU A 19 0.04 -8.98 -14.07
N LYS A 20 -0.30 -9.94 -13.22
CA LYS A 20 -0.49 -11.35 -13.59
C LYS A 20 -1.90 -11.62 -14.11
N LYS A 21 -2.75 -10.61 -14.20
CA LYS A 21 -4.15 -10.71 -14.64
C LYS A 21 -4.99 -11.64 -13.77
N ASP A 22 -4.71 -11.66 -12.47
CA ASP A 22 -5.51 -12.44 -11.53
C ASP A 22 -6.95 -11.92 -11.51
N PRO A 23 -7.97 -12.80 -11.68
CA PRO A 23 -9.36 -12.34 -11.77
C PRO A 23 -9.86 -11.55 -10.55
N GLN A 24 -9.46 -11.93 -9.36
CA GLN A 24 -9.88 -11.22 -8.14
C GLN A 24 -9.26 -9.82 -8.08
N ALA A 25 -7.99 -9.69 -8.47
CA ALA A 25 -7.33 -8.39 -8.51
C ALA A 25 -7.95 -7.48 -9.56
N LEU A 26 -8.33 -8.01 -10.71
CA LEU A 26 -9.00 -7.25 -11.76
C LEU A 26 -10.39 -6.78 -11.31
N GLN A 27 -11.11 -7.62 -10.58
CA GLN A 27 -12.41 -7.21 -9.99
C GLN A 27 -12.22 -6.12 -8.94
N PHE A 28 -11.19 -6.23 -8.11
CA PHE A 28 -10.88 -5.20 -7.13
C PHE A 28 -10.69 -3.84 -7.79
N ILE A 29 -9.89 -3.78 -8.87
CA ILE A 29 -9.63 -2.53 -9.58
C ILE A 29 -10.91 -1.93 -10.15
N LYS A 30 -11.82 -2.76 -10.64
CA LYS A 30 -13.11 -2.28 -11.15
C LYS A 30 -13.95 -1.60 -10.07
N ARG A 31 -13.84 -2.06 -8.83
CA ARG A 31 -14.57 -1.47 -7.70
C ARG A 31 -13.98 -0.14 -7.25
N MET A 32 -12.77 0.17 -7.71
CA MET A 32 -12.04 1.37 -7.28
C MET A 32 -12.25 2.57 -8.20
N THR A 33 -13.21 2.51 -9.14
CA THR A 33 -13.40 3.54 -10.20
C THR A 33 -13.59 4.95 -9.66
N GLU A 34 -14.26 5.12 -8.53
CA GLU A 34 -14.54 6.44 -7.95
C GLU A 34 -13.58 6.80 -6.82
N LYS A 35 -12.55 6.00 -6.62
CA LYS A 35 -11.59 6.20 -5.55
C LYS A 35 -10.30 6.79 -6.09
N GLU A 36 -9.55 7.48 -5.24
CA GLU A 36 -8.20 7.92 -5.58
C GLU A 36 -7.22 6.80 -5.23
N LEU A 37 -6.44 6.38 -6.20
CA LEU A 37 -5.51 5.25 -6.03
C LEU A 37 -4.08 5.74 -5.91
N TYR A 38 -3.39 5.17 -4.94
CA TYR A 38 -2.00 5.49 -4.62
C TYR A 38 -1.19 4.22 -4.44
N ILE A 39 0.11 4.33 -4.66
CA ILE A 39 1.09 3.35 -4.21
C ILE A 39 2.20 4.10 -3.49
N THR A 40 2.98 3.41 -2.69
CA THR A 40 4.12 4.02 -2.01
C THR A 40 5.40 3.86 -2.83
N THR A 41 6.42 4.66 -2.52
CA THR A 41 7.75 4.49 -3.10
C THR A 41 8.36 3.13 -2.75
N ILE A 42 7.96 2.52 -1.64
CA ILE A 42 8.39 1.16 -1.28
C ILE A 42 7.86 0.16 -2.31
N THR A 43 6.59 0.31 -2.69
CA THR A 43 5.99 -0.53 -3.74
C THR A 43 6.70 -0.31 -5.07
N VAL A 44 7.05 0.94 -5.41
CA VAL A 44 7.84 1.23 -6.61
C VAL A 44 9.14 0.44 -6.60
N PHE A 45 9.87 0.48 -5.48
CA PHE A 45 11.11 -0.27 -5.32
C PHE A 45 10.89 -1.77 -5.54
N GLU A 46 9.88 -2.33 -4.90
CA GLU A 46 9.60 -3.76 -5.00
C GLU A 46 9.23 -4.18 -6.43
N LEU A 47 8.44 -3.36 -7.12
CA LEU A 47 8.08 -3.64 -8.51
C LEU A 47 9.29 -3.58 -9.45
N LEU A 48 10.20 -2.64 -9.21
CA LEU A 48 11.40 -2.49 -10.04
C LEU A 48 12.43 -3.57 -9.82
N LEU A 49 12.34 -4.33 -8.72
CA LEU A 49 13.19 -5.49 -8.49
C LEU A 49 12.84 -6.66 -9.40
N ARG A 50 11.68 -6.65 -10.03
CA ARG A 50 11.26 -7.73 -10.90
C ARG A 50 12.08 -7.72 -12.19
N SER A 51 12.36 -8.91 -12.71
CA SER A 51 13.11 -9.06 -13.96
C SER A 51 12.21 -9.17 -15.19
N THR A 52 10.90 -9.18 -15.01
CA THR A 52 9.92 -9.37 -16.07
C THR A 52 8.83 -8.29 -15.99
N HIS A 53 8.16 -8.04 -17.13
CA HIS A 53 7.04 -7.10 -17.22
C HIS A 53 7.40 -5.65 -16.87
N LEU A 54 8.66 -5.25 -17.07
CA LEU A 54 9.11 -3.89 -16.71
C LEU A 54 8.40 -2.80 -17.51
N ASP A 55 8.01 -3.08 -18.75
CA ASP A 55 7.27 -2.11 -19.55
C ASP A 55 5.89 -1.81 -18.94
N ILE A 56 5.22 -2.87 -18.45
CA ILE A 56 3.92 -2.72 -17.79
C ILE A 56 4.09 -2.01 -16.45
N VAL A 57 5.17 -2.31 -15.72
CA VAL A 57 5.49 -1.61 -14.47
C VAL A 57 5.62 -0.11 -14.72
N LYS A 58 6.32 0.29 -15.78
CA LYS A 58 6.46 1.72 -16.13
C LYS A 58 5.12 2.37 -16.40
N GLU A 59 4.22 1.68 -17.11
CA GLU A 59 2.86 2.19 -17.36
C GLU A 59 2.09 2.39 -16.05
N VAL A 60 2.20 1.44 -15.13
CA VAL A 60 1.56 1.53 -13.81
C VAL A 60 2.09 2.74 -13.05
N LEU A 61 3.41 2.95 -13.06
CA LEU A 61 4.06 4.07 -12.37
C LEU A 61 3.64 5.42 -12.95
N GLU A 62 3.35 5.48 -14.24
CA GLU A 62 2.89 6.71 -14.89
C GLU A 62 1.41 7.00 -14.62
N THR A 63 0.64 5.98 -14.31
CA THR A 63 -0.82 6.06 -14.12
C THR A 63 -1.22 6.35 -12.68
N LEU A 64 -0.51 5.78 -11.71
CA LEU A 64 -0.86 5.88 -10.30
C LEU A 64 -0.15 7.03 -9.60
N ASN A 65 -0.81 7.56 -8.58
CA ASN A 65 -0.19 8.56 -7.69
C ASN A 65 0.77 7.85 -6.75
N ILE A 66 1.95 8.42 -6.58
CA ILE A 66 2.99 7.81 -5.75
C ILE A 66 3.20 8.63 -4.48
N LEU A 67 3.12 7.97 -3.33
CA LEU A 67 3.34 8.57 -2.02
C LEU A 67 4.76 8.28 -1.56
N PRO A 68 5.56 9.32 -1.28
CA PRO A 68 6.94 9.09 -0.84
C PRO A 68 7.00 8.64 0.63
N PHE A 69 7.95 7.75 0.91
CA PHE A 69 8.35 7.44 2.28
C PHE A 69 9.24 8.57 2.78
N ASP A 70 8.58 9.64 3.24
CA ASP A 70 9.24 10.89 3.65
C ASP A 70 9.55 10.92 5.15
N THR A 71 9.97 12.07 5.64
CA THR A 71 10.32 12.24 7.06
C THR A 71 9.12 11.93 7.96
N SER A 72 7.93 12.42 7.61
CA SER A 72 6.72 12.16 8.38
C SER A 72 6.42 10.65 8.47
N ALA A 73 6.50 9.96 7.33
CA ALA A 73 6.31 8.52 7.29
C ALA A 73 7.40 7.79 8.09
N SER A 74 8.63 8.28 8.06
CA SER A 74 9.74 7.68 8.81
C SER A 74 9.52 7.78 10.32
N VAL A 75 9.03 8.93 10.79
CA VAL A 75 8.68 9.10 12.21
C VAL A 75 7.59 8.10 12.61
N LYS A 76 6.53 8.02 11.81
CA LYS A 76 5.43 7.07 12.08
C LYS A 76 5.93 5.63 12.05
N ALA A 77 6.78 5.28 11.09
CA ALA A 77 7.34 3.93 10.99
C ALA A 77 8.13 3.56 12.23
N SER A 78 8.91 4.49 12.78
CA SER A 78 9.68 4.24 14.01
C SER A 78 8.77 3.96 15.20
N GLU A 79 7.68 4.68 15.31
CA GLU A 79 6.68 4.46 16.36
C GLU A 79 6.03 3.09 16.23
N ILE A 80 5.62 2.72 15.02
CA ILE A 80 5.03 1.40 14.72
C ILE A 80 6.02 0.30 15.06
N TYR A 81 7.25 0.42 14.61
CA TYR A 81 8.27 -0.59 14.86
C TYR A 81 8.46 -0.84 16.35
N LYS A 82 8.61 0.23 17.14
CA LYS A 82 8.81 0.12 18.58
C LYS A 82 7.63 -0.55 19.26
N GLU A 83 6.41 -0.19 18.89
CA GLU A 83 5.20 -0.77 19.47
C GLU A 83 5.09 -2.26 19.14
N LEU A 84 5.29 -2.64 17.87
CA LEU A 84 5.21 -4.04 17.47
C LEU A 84 6.31 -4.89 18.13
N LYS A 85 7.52 -4.34 18.22
CA LYS A 85 8.63 -5.03 18.88
C LYS A 85 8.33 -5.28 20.35
N GLU A 86 7.81 -4.28 21.04
CA GLU A 86 7.46 -4.39 22.46
C GLU A 86 6.42 -5.50 22.70
N LYS A 87 5.46 -5.63 21.77
CA LYS A 87 4.41 -6.66 21.86
C LYS A 87 4.82 -8.01 21.32
N GLY A 88 6.04 -8.14 20.77
CA GLY A 88 6.49 -9.37 20.14
C GLY A 88 5.77 -9.69 18.83
N ASN A 89 5.30 -8.66 18.12
CA ASN A 89 4.46 -8.80 16.93
C ASN A 89 5.09 -8.18 15.67
N LEU A 90 6.42 -8.17 15.57
CA LEU A 90 7.08 -7.58 14.40
C LEU A 90 6.62 -8.24 13.11
N ILE A 91 6.50 -7.41 12.07
CA ILE A 91 6.22 -7.81 10.70
C ILE A 91 7.38 -7.36 9.81
N ASP A 92 7.35 -7.70 8.54
CA ASP A 92 8.38 -7.28 7.59
C ASP A 92 8.54 -5.75 7.61
N MET A 93 9.78 -5.28 7.58
CA MET A 93 10.10 -3.86 7.66
C MET A 93 9.46 -3.05 6.52
N ARG A 94 9.44 -3.62 5.31
CA ARG A 94 8.82 -2.95 4.16
C ARG A 94 7.34 -2.73 4.36
N ASP A 95 6.66 -3.67 5.02
CA ASP A 95 5.24 -3.54 5.35
C ASP A 95 5.02 -2.41 6.37
N ILE A 96 5.92 -2.27 7.33
CA ILE A 96 5.86 -1.15 8.28
C ILE A 96 5.99 0.19 7.53
N PHE A 97 6.90 0.28 6.56
CA PHE A 97 7.10 1.49 5.76
C PHE A 97 5.86 1.83 4.92
N ILE A 98 5.25 0.81 4.31
CA ILE A 98 4.02 0.99 3.52
C ILE A 98 2.88 1.47 4.42
N ALA A 99 2.69 0.81 5.57
CA ALA A 99 1.65 1.19 6.53
C ALA A 99 1.84 2.62 7.02
N ALA A 100 3.07 2.98 7.40
CA ALA A 100 3.38 4.32 7.89
C ALA A 100 3.07 5.39 6.83
N THR A 101 3.42 5.12 5.58
CA THR A 101 3.15 6.04 4.47
C THR A 101 1.65 6.19 4.24
N ALA A 102 0.90 5.08 4.29
CA ALA A 102 -0.56 5.13 4.15
C ALA A 102 -1.21 5.92 5.30
N ILE A 103 -0.79 5.68 6.53
CA ILE A 103 -1.33 6.36 7.71
C ILE A 103 -1.11 7.87 7.64
N THR A 104 0.11 8.31 7.35
CA THR A 104 0.44 9.73 7.33
C THR A 104 -0.24 10.48 6.18
N ASN A 105 -0.70 9.77 5.17
CA ASN A 105 -1.42 10.34 4.03
C ASN A 105 -2.92 10.08 4.10
N HIS A 106 -3.42 9.57 5.22
CA HIS A 106 -4.84 9.32 5.45
C HIS A 106 -5.46 8.38 4.39
N CYS A 107 -4.70 7.38 3.98
CA CYS A 107 -5.17 6.37 3.02
C CYS A 107 -5.64 5.11 3.73
N THR A 108 -6.66 4.50 3.17
CA THR A 108 -7.04 3.12 3.52
C THR A 108 -6.11 2.19 2.73
N LEU A 109 -5.58 1.17 3.37
CA LEU A 109 -4.65 0.23 2.73
C LEU A 109 -5.40 -0.97 2.18
N ALA A 110 -5.24 -1.24 0.89
CA ALA A 110 -5.75 -2.44 0.25
C ALA A 110 -4.60 -3.45 0.13
N THR A 111 -4.76 -4.60 0.76
CA THR A 111 -3.73 -5.64 0.82
C THR A 111 -4.35 -7.02 0.93
N ASN A 112 -3.62 -8.04 0.49
CA ASN A 112 -3.98 -9.44 0.74
C ASN A 112 -3.36 -9.94 2.05
N ASN A 113 -2.40 -9.20 2.61
CA ASN A 113 -1.71 -9.58 3.85
C ASN A 113 -2.38 -8.95 5.08
N ILE A 114 -3.69 -9.13 5.20
CA ILE A 114 -4.51 -8.50 6.24
C ILE A 114 -4.01 -8.88 7.63
N LYS A 115 -3.64 -10.13 7.82
CA LYS A 115 -3.27 -10.65 9.14
C LYS A 115 -2.05 -9.93 9.74
N ASP A 116 -1.12 -9.46 8.92
CA ASP A 116 0.03 -8.71 9.41
C ASP A 116 -0.32 -7.24 9.66
N PHE A 117 -1.03 -6.62 8.72
CA PHE A 117 -1.35 -5.19 8.85
C PHE A 117 -2.32 -4.89 9.98
N VAL A 118 -3.21 -5.82 10.35
CA VAL A 118 -4.12 -5.59 11.49
C VAL A 118 -3.38 -5.52 12.83
N ARG A 119 -2.12 -5.94 12.88
CA ARG A 119 -1.28 -5.77 14.06
C ARG A 119 -0.93 -4.31 14.31
N ILE A 120 -1.04 -3.47 13.29
CA ILE A 120 -0.79 -2.04 13.37
C ILE A 120 -2.10 -1.34 13.69
N LYS A 121 -2.18 -0.75 14.88
CA LYS A 121 -3.42 -0.20 15.41
C LYS A 121 -4.03 0.89 14.56
N GLU A 122 -3.22 1.79 14.01
CA GLU A 122 -3.68 2.95 13.27
C GLU A 122 -3.98 2.69 11.80
N VAL A 123 -3.55 1.55 11.24
CA VAL A 123 -3.79 1.30 9.83
C VAL A 123 -5.25 0.93 9.60
N LYS A 124 -5.85 1.57 8.60
CA LYS A 124 -7.20 1.24 8.18
C LYS A 124 -7.07 0.34 6.96
N VAL A 125 -7.51 -0.91 7.08
CA VAL A 125 -7.45 -1.89 5.99
C VAL A 125 -8.78 -1.87 5.24
N TRP A 126 -8.70 -1.81 3.89
CA TRP A 126 -9.89 -1.86 3.06
C TRP A 126 -10.51 -3.25 3.10
N LYS A 127 -11.81 -3.29 3.32
CA LYS A 127 -12.59 -4.54 3.38
C LYS A 127 -13.79 -4.42 2.45
N GLU A 128 -14.11 -5.51 1.79
CA GLU A 128 -15.31 -5.60 0.96
C GLU A 128 -16.58 -5.58 1.80
#